data_18dcf1e75cdc7e06639fccd5e997a4a0
#
_entry.id   18dcf1e75cdc7e06639fccd5e997a4a0
#
_cell.length_a   1.000
_cell.length_b   1.000
_cell.length_c   1.000
_cell.angle_alpha   90.00
_cell.angle_beta   90.00
_cell.angle_gamma   90.00
#
_symmetry.space_group_name_H-M   'P 1'
#
loop_
_entity.id
_entity.type
_entity.pdbx_description
1 polymer ?
#
loop_
_entity_poly.entity_id
_entity_poly.type
_entity_poly.pdbx_seq_one_letter_code
_entity_poly.pdbx_strand_id
1 'polypeptide(L)'
;MSTESTQSKACCNTPAVVAKGYQPKGDYIEVDGLKTYTTGPKDAKQGILVVYDIFGYFNQTLQGADILAYTDDQKYQVFMPDFFEGEPADISWMPPDTKEKEQKMGEFFKTKAAPPKTLPRIPKIVDELSQKNGIEKWAIIGFCWGGKIVNLSSMEGTKFKVAAACHPAMVAGDDAPGITIPYIMLPSGDESKDDVKKWQDGIKVPHVVEWFPDQIHGWMAARSDLEQEKVKSAYEKGYKMVLDFFKKHMGDGAKL
;
A
#
# COMPACT_ATOMS: atom_id res chain seq x y z
N MET A 1 -33.21 26.98 -16.27
CA MET A 1 -32.95 26.41 -14.94
C MET A 1 -31.76 25.50 -15.08
N SER A 2 -30.57 25.98 -14.73
CA SER A 2 -29.31 25.26 -14.80
C SER A 2 -29.20 24.36 -13.55
N THR A 3 -29.10 23.07 -13.76
CA THR A 3 -28.78 22.10 -12.73
C THR A 3 -27.28 22.18 -12.48
N GLU A 4 -26.85 22.93 -11.47
CA GLU A 4 -25.52 22.82 -10.90
C GLU A 4 -25.36 21.43 -10.29
N SER A 5 -24.48 20.61 -10.88
CA SER A 5 -24.04 19.37 -10.28
C SER A 5 -23.19 19.73 -9.06
N THR A 6 -23.68 19.40 -7.87
CA THR A 6 -22.88 19.44 -6.65
C THR A 6 -21.78 18.38 -6.71
N GLN A 7 -20.68 18.68 -7.39
CA GLN A 7 -19.42 17.97 -7.19
C GLN A 7 -18.99 18.19 -5.73
N SER A 8 -18.90 17.11 -4.96
CA SER A 8 -18.48 17.19 -3.56
C SER A 8 -17.06 17.80 -3.50
N LYS A 9 -16.83 18.75 -2.60
CA LYS A 9 -15.52 19.40 -2.36
C LYS A 9 -14.38 18.41 -2.10
N ALA A 10 -14.67 17.16 -1.74
CA ALA A 10 -13.71 16.06 -1.58
C ALA A 10 -13.02 15.64 -2.89
N CYS A 11 -13.62 15.88 -4.05
CA CYS A 11 -13.01 15.56 -5.35
C CYS A 11 -11.89 16.54 -5.76
N CYS A 12 -11.79 17.70 -5.10
CA CYS A 12 -10.89 18.79 -5.53
C CYS A 12 -9.53 18.82 -4.83
N ASN A 13 -9.27 17.95 -3.82
CA ASN A 13 -8.08 18.00 -2.99
C ASN A 13 -7.06 16.87 -3.25
N THR A 14 -7.33 15.97 -4.19
CA THR A 14 -6.34 14.93 -4.57
C THR A 14 -5.31 15.54 -5.52
N PRO A 15 -4.01 15.40 -5.25
CA PRO A 15 -2.98 15.86 -6.17
C PRO A 15 -3.16 15.23 -7.55
N ALA A 16 -3.00 16.03 -8.62
CA ALA A 16 -3.09 15.52 -9.98
C ALA A 16 -2.03 14.45 -10.24
N VAL A 17 -2.45 13.32 -10.81
CA VAL A 17 -1.53 12.24 -11.18
C VAL A 17 -0.74 12.62 -12.42
N VAL A 18 0.59 12.52 -12.32
CA VAL A 18 1.56 12.83 -13.38
C VAL A 18 2.00 11.53 -14.04
N ALA A 19 1.74 11.41 -15.34
CA ALA A 19 2.07 10.20 -16.09
C ALA A 19 3.57 10.04 -16.35
N LYS A 20 4.27 11.13 -16.65
CA LYS A 20 5.71 11.14 -16.94
C LYS A 20 6.45 12.22 -16.15
N GLY A 21 7.71 11.93 -15.81
CA GLY A 21 8.59 12.92 -15.20
C GLY A 21 8.17 13.33 -13.79
N TYR A 22 7.44 12.46 -13.08
CA TYR A 22 7.05 12.75 -11.70
C TYR A 22 8.27 13.02 -10.83
N GLN A 23 8.19 14.08 -10.04
CA GLN A 23 9.19 14.44 -9.03
C GLN A 23 8.62 14.17 -7.65
N PRO A 24 9.15 13.19 -6.90
CA PRO A 24 8.71 12.91 -5.54
C PRO A 24 8.84 14.14 -4.63
N LYS A 25 7.86 14.34 -3.77
CA LYS A 25 7.77 15.52 -2.88
C LYS A 25 8.45 15.33 -1.53
N GLY A 26 8.79 14.09 -1.20
CA GLY A 26 9.37 13.72 0.08
C GLY A 26 10.90 13.71 0.07
N ASP A 27 11.42 13.34 1.23
CA ASP A 27 12.86 13.19 1.52
C ASP A 27 13.19 11.75 1.87
N TYR A 28 14.48 11.45 2.05
CA TYR A 28 14.94 10.17 2.56
C TYR A 28 15.56 10.34 3.95
N ILE A 29 15.16 9.47 4.86
CA ILE A 29 15.70 9.36 6.21
C ILE A 29 16.19 7.93 6.46
N GLU A 30 16.86 7.70 7.58
CA GLU A 30 17.21 6.35 8.05
C GLU A 30 16.32 5.96 9.22
N VAL A 31 15.73 4.74 9.15
CA VAL A 31 14.87 4.16 10.17
C VAL A 31 15.20 2.67 10.29
N ASP A 32 15.50 2.17 11.48
CA ASP A 32 15.94 0.78 11.74
C ASP A 32 17.10 0.36 10.79
N GLY A 33 18.01 1.32 10.46
CA GLY A 33 19.11 1.10 9.51
C GLY A 33 18.67 0.99 8.05
N LEU A 34 17.40 1.27 7.71
CA LEU A 34 16.89 1.27 6.34
C LEU A 34 16.76 2.70 5.80
N LYS A 35 17.21 2.90 4.56
CA LYS A 35 16.83 4.08 3.79
C LYS A 35 15.30 4.09 3.68
N THR A 36 14.66 5.19 4.08
CA THR A 36 13.20 5.29 4.14
C THR A 36 12.76 6.57 3.44
N TYR A 37 11.94 6.43 2.39
CA TYR A 37 11.25 7.58 1.82
C TYR A 37 10.18 8.06 2.78
N THR A 38 10.14 9.38 3.05
CA THR A 38 9.12 9.99 3.90
C THR A 38 8.53 11.22 3.23
N THR A 39 7.22 11.39 3.35
CA THR A 39 6.49 12.51 2.76
C THR A 39 5.30 12.88 3.64
N GLY A 40 4.79 14.10 3.49
CA GLY A 40 3.67 14.62 4.27
C GLY A 40 4.08 15.54 5.42
N PRO A 41 3.08 16.10 6.13
CA PRO A 41 3.32 17.06 7.19
C PRO A 41 4.07 16.45 8.37
N LYS A 42 5.16 17.10 8.81
CA LYS A 42 6.00 16.62 9.92
C LYS A 42 5.32 16.70 11.29
N ASP A 43 4.23 17.46 11.39
CA ASP A 43 3.40 17.61 12.60
C ASP A 43 2.21 16.64 12.64
N ALA A 44 2.08 15.77 11.64
CA ALA A 44 1.01 14.78 11.58
C ALA A 44 1.09 13.80 12.76
N LYS A 45 -0.08 13.49 13.35
CA LYS A 45 -0.23 12.51 14.43
C LYS A 45 -0.61 11.11 13.93
N GLN A 46 -0.88 10.99 12.65
CA GLN A 46 -1.25 9.75 12.00
C GLN A 46 -0.19 9.40 10.95
N GLY A 47 0.31 8.16 11.02
CA GLY A 47 1.32 7.64 10.10
C GLY A 47 0.76 6.54 9.20
N ILE A 48 1.28 6.46 7.99
CA ILE A 48 1.05 5.35 7.06
C ILE A 48 2.40 4.69 6.77
N LEU A 49 2.50 3.39 7.08
CA LEU A 49 3.62 2.57 6.64
C LEU A 49 3.29 1.94 5.29
N VAL A 50 4.13 2.19 4.30
CA VAL A 50 4.01 1.63 2.95
C VAL A 50 4.99 0.47 2.78
N VAL A 51 4.47 -0.69 2.38
CA VAL A 51 5.26 -1.84 1.96
C VAL A 51 5.09 -2.02 0.45
N TYR A 52 6.11 -1.65 -0.28
CA TYR A 52 6.10 -1.62 -1.75
C TYR A 52 6.01 -3.03 -2.39
N ASP A 53 5.96 -3.09 -3.71
CA ASP A 53 6.09 -4.34 -4.47
C ASP A 53 7.57 -4.79 -4.56
N ILE A 54 7.83 -5.90 -5.25
CA ILE A 54 9.19 -6.44 -5.37
C ILE A 54 10.18 -5.55 -6.12
N PHE A 55 9.70 -4.51 -6.79
CA PHE A 55 10.54 -3.59 -7.58
C PHE A 55 11.04 -2.37 -6.78
N GLY A 56 10.61 -2.20 -5.53
CA GLY A 56 11.09 -1.13 -4.66
C GLY A 56 10.59 0.27 -5.05
N TYR A 57 11.49 1.24 -5.06
CA TYR A 57 11.16 2.64 -5.35
C TYR A 57 10.95 2.90 -6.83
N PHE A 58 9.71 2.87 -7.28
CA PHE A 58 9.29 3.35 -8.60
C PHE A 58 8.55 4.68 -8.49
N ASN A 59 8.61 5.50 -9.54
CA ASN A 59 7.96 6.81 -9.53
C ASN A 59 6.46 6.72 -9.27
N GLN A 60 5.79 5.69 -9.78
CA GLN A 60 4.37 5.44 -9.51
C GLN A 60 4.10 5.13 -8.04
N THR A 61 4.97 4.35 -7.41
CA THR A 61 4.85 4.01 -5.98
C THR A 61 5.15 5.22 -5.08
N LEU A 62 6.17 6.02 -5.43
CA LEU A 62 6.50 7.27 -4.73
C LEU A 62 5.38 8.30 -4.89
N GLN A 63 4.81 8.44 -6.10
CA GLN A 63 3.65 9.30 -6.34
C GLN A 63 2.43 8.86 -5.52
N GLY A 64 2.21 7.56 -5.40
CA GLY A 64 1.17 7.00 -4.54
C GLY A 64 1.36 7.36 -3.07
N ALA A 65 2.59 7.29 -2.56
CA ALA A 65 2.92 7.73 -1.21
C ALA A 65 2.62 9.23 -1.01
N ASP A 66 2.93 10.06 -1.99
CA ASP A 66 2.63 11.50 -1.95
C ASP A 66 1.11 11.76 -2.02
N ILE A 67 0.36 10.97 -2.78
CA ILE A 67 -1.12 11.03 -2.80
C ILE A 67 -1.66 10.71 -1.41
N LEU A 68 -1.20 9.64 -0.76
CA LEU A 68 -1.61 9.28 0.59
C LEU A 68 -1.33 10.39 1.61
N ALA A 69 -0.24 11.14 1.42
CA ALA A 69 0.18 12.20 2.34
C ALA A 69 -0.56 13.53 2.16
N TYR A 70 -0.92 13.87 0.91
CA TYR A 70 -1.40 15.21 0.56
C TYR A 70 -2.84 15.26 0.03
N THR A 71 -3.57 14.16 0.07
CA THR A 71 -4.99 14.12 -0.28
C THR A 71 -5.82 14.37 0.98
N ASP A 72 -6.87 15.18 0.85
CA ASP A 72 -7.78 15.51 1.93
C ASP A 72 -7.21 16.37 3.07
N ASP A 73 -8.12 16.75 3.98
CA ASP A 73 -7.81 17.48 5.22
C ASP A 73 -7.13 16.56 6.28
N GLN A 74 -7.01 15.25 6.01
CA GLN A 74 -6.31 14.33 6.89
C GLN A 74 -4.80 14.48 6.67
N LYS A 75 -4.11 14.76 7.75
CA LYS A 75 -2.65 14.90 7.73
C LYS A 75 -2.02 13.56 8.05
N TYR A 76 -1.55 12.84 7.02
CA TYR A 76 -0.74 11.64 7.20
C TYR A 76 0.72 11.94 6.93
N GLN A 77 1.61 11.48 7.81
CA GLN A 77 3.01 11.31 7.46
C GLN A 77 3.21 9.89 6.93
N VAL A 78 3.76 9.77 5.74
CA VAL A 78 3.91 8.48 5.05
C VAL A 78 5.38 8.07 5.06
N PHE A 79 5.63 6.80 5.34
CA PHE A 79 6.97 6.22 5.40
C PHE A 79 7.02 4.94 4.57
N MET A 80 8.02 4.84 3.71
CA MET A 80 8.24 3.68 2.85
C MET A 80 9.70 3.23 2.99
N PRO A 81 9.98 2.28 3.91
CA PRO A 81 11.33 1.74 4.10
C PRO A 81 11.79 0.89 2.92
N ASP A 82 13.08 0.93 2.62
CA ASP A 82 13.71 0.08 1.62
C ASP A 82 14.04 -1.30 2.21
N PHE A 83 13.02 -2.16 2.26
CA PHE A 83 13.14 -3.52 2.82
C PHE A 83 14.12 -4.43 2.06
N PHE A 84 14.47 -4.05 0.82
CA PHE A 84 15.42 -4.80 0.00
C PHE A 84 16.84 -4.21 0.00
N GLU A 85 17.05 -3.11 0.75
CA GLU A 85 18.38 -2.51 0.97
C GLU A 85 19.11 -2.16 -0.32
N GLY A 86 18.38 -1.59 -1.30
CA GLY A 86 18.89 -1.21 -2.61
C GLY A 86 19.00 -2.37 -3.62
N GLU A 87 18.52 -3.55 -3.28
CA GLU A 87 18.58 -4.74 -4.14
C GLU A 87 17.17 -5.30 -4.44
N PRO A 88 16.25 -4.51 -5.02
CA PRO A 88 14.95 -5.00 -5.44
C PRO A 88 15.06 -5.98 -6.63
N ALA A 89 13.96 -6.65 -6.95
CA ALA A 89 13.88 -7.42 -8.18
C ALA A 89 14.01 -6.51 -9.41
N ASP A 90 14.73 -6.97 -10.44
CA ASP A 90 14.82 -6.25 -11.71
C ASP A 90 13.50 -6.44 -12.49
N ILE A 91 12.90 -5.34 -12.94
CA ILE A 91 11.65 -5.36 -13.70
C ILE A 91 11.77 -6.17 -15.00
N SER A 92 12.97 -6.30 -15.56
CA SER A 92 13.22 -7.11 -16.76
C SER A 92 13.03 -8.62 -16.52
N TRP A 93 12.93 -9.07 -15.27
CA TRP A 93 12.60 -10.46 -14.95
C TRP A 93 11.11 -10.78 -15.18
N MET A 94 10.28 -9.76 -15.39
CA MET A 94 8.85 -9.94 -15.68
C MET A 94 8.56 -9.76 -17.19
N PRO A 95 7.77 -10.66 -17.78
CA PRO A 95 7.30 -11.92 -17.22
C PRO A 95 8.45 -12.93 -17.04
N PRO A 96 8.34 -13.88 -16.09
CA PRO A 96 9.36 -14.92 -15.90
C PRO A 96 9.20 -16.04 -16.96
N ASP A 97 9.44 -15.70 -18.21
CA ASP A 97 9.21 -16.50 -19.42
C ASP A 97 10.41 -17.40 -19.80
N THR A 98 11.49 -17.33 -19.04
CA THR A 98 12.68 -18.17 -19.19
C THR A 98 13.06 -18.83 -17.87
N LYS A 99 13.71 -20.01 -17.94
CA LYS A 99 14.21 -20.69 -16.73
C LYS A 99 15.15 -19.83 -15.88
N GLU A 100 15.95 -18.97 -16.54
CA GLU A 100 16.84 -18.06 -15.83
C GLU A 100 16.05 -17.02 -15.01
N LYS A 101 15.02 -16.40 -15.61
CA LYS A 101 14.15 -15.42 -14.91
C LYS A 101 13.35 -16.09 -13.80
N GLU A 102 12.82 -17.29 -14.04
CA GLU A 102 12.13 -18.07 -13.00
C GLU A 102 13.05 -18.37 -11.81
N GLN A 103 14.31 -18.77 -12.07
CA GLN A 103 15.30 -19.03 -11.03
C GLN A 103 15.65 -17.76 -10.24
N LYS A 104 15.92 -16.64 -10.93
CA LYS A 104 16.19 -15.35 -10.29
C LYS A 104 15.04 -14.90 -9.40
N MET A 105 13.82 -14.98 -9.91
CA MET A 105 12.61 -14.62 -9.16
C MET A 105 12.42 -15.56 -7.95
N GLY A 106 12.57 -16.85 -8.15
CA GLY A 106 12.47 -17.85 -7.08
C GLY A 106 13.51 -17.65 -5.98
N GLU A 107 14.77 -17.34 -6.34
CA GLU A 107 15.83 -17.01 -5.37
C GLU A 107 15.53 -15.71 -4.61
N PHE A 108 15.05 -14.68 -5.30
CA PHE A 108 14.65 -13.42 -4.69
C PHE A 108 13.57 -13.63 -3.62
N PHE A 109 12.52 -14.41 -3.92
CA PHE A 109 11.46 -14.71 -2.95
C PHE A 109 11.94 -15.55 -1.77
N LYS A 110 12.90 -16.45 -1.98
CA LYS A 110 13.47 -17.27 -0.91
C LYS A 110 14.43 -16.50 0.01
N THR A 111 15.06 -15.45 -0.52
CA THR A 111 16.13 -14.73 0.18
C THR A 111 15.73 -13.30 0.56
N LYS A 112 15.59 -12.39 -0.40
CA LYS A 112 15.35 -10.97 -0.14
C LYS A 112 13.91 -10.70 0.29
N ALA A 113 12.95 -11.31 -0.40
CA ALA A 113 11.51 -11.11 -0.15
C ALA A 113 10.89 -12.16 0.80
N ALA A 114 11.69 -12.91 1.52
CA ALA A 114 11.20 -13.87 2.51
C ALA A 114 10.54 -13.13 3.69
N PRO A 115 9.23 -13.37 4.00
CA PRO A 115 8.53 -12.62 5.04
C PRO A 115 9.23 -12.62 6.41
N PRO A 116 9.89 -13.71 6.87
CA PRO A 116 10.62 -13.70 8.14
C PRO A 116 11.75 -12.67 8.25
N LYS A 117 12.25 -12.11 7.14
CA LYS A 117 13.24 -11.03 7.16
C LYS A 117 12.61 -9.67 7.45
N THR A 118 11.42 -9.44 6.91
CA THR A 118 10.73 -8.13 6.98
C THR A 118 9.86 -8.00 8.22
N LEU A 119 9.09 -9.04 8.57
CA LEU A 119 8.11 -8.98 9.65
C LEU A 119 8.67 -8.52 11.00
N PRO A 120 9.85 -8.97 11.48
CA PRO A 120 10.41 -8.51 12.75
C PRO A 120 10.84 -7.04 12.75
N ARG A 121 11.04 -6.43 11.58
CA ARG A 121 11.43 -5.02 11.42
C ARG A 121 10.24 -4.08 11.54
N ILE A 122 9.04 -4.51 11.10
CA ILE A 122 7.83 -3.68 11.08
C ILE A 122 7.55 -3.03 12.45
N PRO A 123 7.43 -3.77 13.58
CA PRO A 123 7.17 -3.15 14.87
C PRO A 123 8.29 -2.22 15.34
N LYS A 124 9.57 -2.51 15.02
CA LYS A 124 10.71 -1.65 15.38
C LYS A 124 10.66 -0.31 14.64
N ILE A 125 10.38 -0.35 13.34
CA ILE A 125 10.21 0.85 12.50
C ILE A 125 9.08 1.72 13.04
N VAL A 126 7.92 1.11 13.35
CA VAL A 126 6.77 1.83 13.92
C VAL A 126 7.11 2.47 15.26
N ASP A 127 7.81 1.76 16.16
CA ASP A 127 8.21 2.29 17.47
C ASP A 127 9.18 3.46 17.32
N GLU A 128 10.20 3.31 16.49
CA GLU A 128 11.19 4.36 16.25
C GLU A 128 10.54 5.62 15.68
N LEU A 129 9.68 5.48 14.67
CA LEU A 129 8.97 6.60 14.06
C LEU A 129 7.94 7.23 15.00
N SER A 130 7.25 6.43 15.82
CA SER A 130 6.34 6.96 16.83
C SER A 130 7.07 7.85 17.83
N GLN A 131 8.26 7.45 18.27
CA GLN A 131 9.08 8.23 19.21
C GLN A 131 9.68 9.48 18.55
N LYS A 132 10.26 9.35 17.36
CA LYS A 132 10.96 10.45 16.66
C LYS A 132 10.02 11.50 16.07
N ASN A 133 8.88 11.05 15.51
CA ASN A 133 7.96 11.90 14.76
C ASN A 133 6.66 12.22 15.52
N GLY A 134 6.45 11.61 16.70
CA GLY A 134 5.26 11.82 17.50
C GLY A 134 3.98 11.25 16.88
N ILE A 135 4.10 10.17 16.09
CA ILE A 135 2.97 9.48 15.47
C ILE A 135 2.25 8.64 16.52
N GLU A 136 0.95 8.85 16.65
CA GLU A 136 0.09 8.22 17.67
C GLU A 136 -0.75 7.06 17.11
N LYS A 137 -1.12 7.12 15.82
CA LYS A 137 -1.93 6.11 15.15
C LYS A 137 -1.29 5.71 13.82
N TRP A 138 -1.34 4.43 13.51
CA TRP A 138 -0.73 3.87 12.31
C TRP A 138 -1.72 3.13 11.42
N ALA A 139 -1.63 3.38 10.11
CA ALA A 139 -2.15 2.52 9.07
C ALA A 139 -0.99 1.81 8.36
N ILE A 140 -1.31 0.69 7.71
CA ILE A 140 -0.36 -0.01 6.84
C ILE A 140 -1.00 -0.27 5.48
N ILE A 141 -0.23 -0.07 4.41
CA ILE A 141 -0.63 -0.40 3.04
C ILE A 141 0.47 -1.20 2.37
N GLY A 142 0.08 -2.22 1.61
CA GLY A 142 1.02 -3.06 0.86
C GLY A 142 0.59 -3.31 -0.57
N PHE A 143 1.59 -3.39 -1.46
CA PHE A 143 1.45 -3.62 -2.88
C PHE A 143 2.08 -4.95 -3.26
N CYS A 144 1.39 -5.82 -4.03
CA CYS A 144 1.94 -7.10 -4.47
C CYS A 144 2.45 -7.94 -3.28
N TRP A 145 3.75 -8.20 -3.22
CA TRP A 145 4.44 -8.83 -2.09
C TRP A 145 4.14 -8.12 -0.76
N GLY A 146 4.13 -6.79 -0.77
CA GLY A 146 3.77 -5.99 0.40
C GLY A 146 2.38 -6.32 0.94
N GLY A 147 1.44 -6.74 0.10
CA GLY A 147 0.12 -7.21 0.53
C GLY A 147 0.19 -8.43 1.44
N LYS A 148 1.11 -9.38 1.18
CA LYS A 148 1.37 -10.51 2.10
C LYS A 148 1.97 -10.05 3.41
N ILE A 149 2.91 -9.12 3.38
CA ILE A 149 3.50 -8.55 4.61
C ILE A 149 2.41 -7.84 5.44
N VAL A 150 1.53 -7.08 4.79
CA VAL A 150 0.39 -6.43 5.46
C VAL A 150 -0.55 -7.43 6.12
N ASN A 151 -0.93 -8.51 5.42
CA ASN A 151 -1.75 -9.58 6.01
C ASN A 151 -1.14 -10.08 7.32
N LEU A 152 0.13 -10.47 7.28
CA LEU A 152 0.84 -11.03 8.44
C LEU A 152 1.10 -9.98 9.55
N SER A 153 1.21 -8.69 9.19
CA SER A 153 1.38 -7.58 10.14
C SER A 153 0.06 -7.11 10.76
N SER A 154 -1.09 -7.60 10.28
CA SER A 154 -2.44 -7.21 10.74
C SER A 154 -3.04 -8.18 11.76
N MET A 155 -2.26 -9.16 12.22
CA MET A 155 -2.68 -10.19 13.18
C MET A 155 -2.59 -9.70 14.63
N GLU A 156 -2.89 -10.56 15.58
CA GLU A 156 -2.86 -10.26 17.01
C GLU A 156 -1.54 -9.59 17.44
N GLY A 157 -1.64 -8.56 18.26
CA GLY A 157 -0.48 -7.76 18.69
C GLY A 157 -0.04 -6.69 17.69
N THR A 158 -0.79 -6.49 16.58
CA THR A 158 -0.49 -5.44 15.61
C THR A 158 -0.49 -4.03 16.21
N LYS A 159 0.40 -3.17 15.72
CA LYS A 159 0.44 -1.74 16.08
C LYS A 159 -0.45 -0.87 15.18
N PHE A 160 -1.01 -1.45 14.14
CA PHE A 160 -1.83 -0.74 13.17
C PHE A 160 -3.31 -0.71 13.58
N LYS A 161 -4.03 0.32 13.13
CA LYS A 161 -5.47 0.49 13.34
C LYS A 161 -6.29 0.07 12.13
N VAL A 162 -5.67 0.06 10.96
CA VAL A 162 -6.30 -0.26 9.68
C VAL A 162 -5.26 -0.71 8.67
N ALA A 163 -5.63 -1.57 7.74
CA ALA A 163 -4.75 -2.12 6.74
C ALA A 163 -5.36 -2.06 5.33
N ALA A 164 -4.49 -1.98 4.32
CA ALA A 164 -4.84 -2.05 2.91
C ALA A 164 -3.87 -2.96 2.15
N ALA A 165 -4.39 -3.81 1.25
CA ALA A 165 -3.59 -4.56 0.29
C ALA A 165 -4.08 -4.29 -1.14
N CYS A 166 -3.19 -3.81 -1.99
CA CYS A 166 -3.47 -3.49 -3.39
C CYS A 166 -2.81 -4.54 -4.28
N HIS A 167 -3.57 -5.14 -5.21
CA HIS A 167 -3.13 -6.26 -6.07
C HIS A 167 -2.21 -7.24 -5.32
N PRO A 168 -2.70 -7.85 -4.22
CA PRO A 168 -1.84 -8.63 -3.33
C PRO A 168 -1.33 -9.91 -3.98
N ALA A 169 -0.03 -10.18 -3.84
CA ALA A 169 0.53 -11.49 -4.13
C ALA A 169 0.30 -12.45 -2.95
N MET A 170 0.33 -13.75 -3.23
CA MET A 170 0.30 -14.82 -2.21
C MET A 170 -0.91 -14.73 -1.26
N VAL A 171 -2.07 -14.39 -1.81
CA VAL A 171 -3.32 -14.40 -1.03
C VAL A 171 -3.58 -15.83 -0.54
N ALA A 172 -3.75 -15.99 0.75
CA ALA A 172 -4.04 -17.28 1.37
C ALA A 172 -5.24 -17.16 2.32
N GLY A 173 -6.25 -18.00 2.12
CA GLY A 173 -7.44 -18.00 2.96
C GLY A 173 -7.15 -18.21 4.44
N ASP A 174 -6.11 -18.96 4.75
CA ASP A 174 -5.69 -19.28 6.13
C ASP A 174 -5.12 -18.08 6.89
N ASP A 175 -4.70 -17.01 6.20
CA ASP A 175 -4.25 -15.78 6.86
C ASP A 175 -5.43 -14.98 7.43
N ALA A 176 -6.59 -15.01 6.79
CA ALA A 176 -7.72 -14.11 7.05
C ALA A 176 -8.29 -14.22 8.48
N PRO A 177 -8.46 -15.42 9.08
CA PRO A 177 -8.99 -15.55 10.44
C PRO A 177 -8.12 -14.91 11.52
N GLY A 178 -6.82 -14.71 11.24
CA GLY A 178 -5.86 -14.09 12.16
C GLY A 178 -5.85 -12.57 12.13
N ILE A 179 -6.47 -11.93 11.13
CA ILE A 179 -6.51 -10.48 10.99
C ILE A 179 -7.46 -9.89 12.04
N THR A 180 -6.97 -8.89 12.78
CA THR A 180 -7.67 -8.31 13.94
C THR A 180 -8.08 -6.85 13.76
N ILE A 181 -7.73 -6.23 12.63
CA ILE A 181 -8.00 -4.81 12.33
C ILE A 181 -8.78 -4.67 11.03
N PRO A 182 -9.57 -3.58 10.85
CA PRO A 182 -10.26 -3.29 9.60
C PRO A 182 -9.34 -3.35 8.39
N TYR A 183 -9.83 -3.95 7.29
CA TYR A 183 -9.00 -4.28 6.14
C TYR A 183 -9.69 -3.96 4.81
N ILE A 184 -8.98 -3.30 3.88
CA ILE A 184 -9.42 -3.15 2.50
C ILE A 184 -8.47 -3.89 1.56
N MET A 185 -9.02 -4.67 0.62
CA MET A 185 -8.28 -5.37 -0.42
C MET A 185 -8.77 -4.92 -1.79
N LEU A 186 -7.85 -4.54 -2.67
CA LEU A 186 -8.11 -4.09 -4.03
C LEU A 186 -7.45 -5.04 -5.05
N PRO A 187 -8.04 -6.20 -5.33
CA PRO A 187 -7.50 -7.14 -6.31
C PRO A 187 -7.62 -6.59 -7.73
N SER A 188 -6.67 -6.97 -8.58
CA SER A 188 -6.72 -6.78 -10.05
C SER A 188 -7.43 -7.95 -10.74
N GLY A 189 -7.42 -7.96 -12.08
CA GLY A 189 -7.93 -9.09 -12.87
C GLY A 189 -7.06 -10.35 -12.78
N ASP A 190 -5.81 -10.22 -12.32
CA ASP A 190 -4.82 -11.30 -12.32
C ASP A 190 -4.82 -12.12 -11.01
N GLU A 191 -5.38 -11.63 -9.90
CA GLU A 191 -5.47 -12.39 -8.66
C GLU A 191 -6.47 -13.54 -8.74
N SER A 192 -6.15 -14.65 -8.09
CA SER A 192 -7.04 -15.82 -8.01
C SER A 192 -8.36 -15.48 -7.30
N LYS A 193 -9.46 -15.58 -8.03
CA LYS A 193 -10.80 -15.34 -7.48
C LYS A 193 -11.13 -16.29 -6.33
N ASP A 194 -10.71 -17.55 -6.43
CA ASP A 194 -10.95 -18.57 -5.42
C ASP A 194 -10.18 -18.27 -4.13
N ASP A 195 -8.91 -17.83 -4.23
CA ASP A 195 -8.10 -17.51 -3.06
C ASP A 195 -8.57 -16.23 -2.37
N VAL A 196 -8.91 -15.19 -3.13
CA VAL A 196 -9.52 -13.97 -2.60
C VAL A 196 -10.86 -14.27 -1.95
N LYS A 197 -11.68 -15.12 -2.56
CA LYS A 197 -12.97 -15.53 -1.97
C LYS A 197 -12.75 -16.29 -0.65
N LYS A 198 -11.87 -17.26 -0.60
CA LYS A 198 -11.54 -17.98 0.65
C LYS A 198 -11.06 -17.03 1.73
N TRP A 199 -10.21 -16.07 1.37
CA TRP A 199 -9.73 -15.03 2.27
C TRP A 199 -10.89 -14.17 2.78
N GLN A 200 -11.78 -13.72 1.88
CA GLN A 200 -12.95 -12.91 2.22
C GLN A 200 -13.96 -13.66 3.10
N ASP A 201 -14.14 -14.95 2.87
CA ASP A 201 -15.01 -15.79 3.70
C ASP A 201 -14.41 -16.03 5.12
N GLY A 202 -13.08 -15.96 5.24
CA GLY A 202 -12.34 -16.21 6.49
C GLY A 202 -12.18 -15.01 7.40
N ILE A 203 -12.18 -13.78 6.86
CA ILE A 203 -11.94 -12.57 7.63
C ILE A 203 -13.15 -12.21 8.52
N LYS A 204 -12.88 -11.84 9.79
CA LYS A 204 -13.91 -11.61 10.81
C LYS A 204 -14.08 -10.15 11.23
N VAL A 205 -13.26 -9.27 10.71
CA VAL A 205 -13.27 -7.83 11.01
C VAL A 205 -13.97 -7.03 9.90
N PRO A 206 -14.33 -5.76 10.13
CA PRO A 206 -14.85 -4.90 9.07
C PRO A 206 -13.88 -4.89 7.88
N HIS A 207 -14.38 -5.22 6.69
CA HIS A 207 -13.55 -5.29 5.50
C HIS A 207 -14.29 -4.86 4.23
N VAL A 208 -13.49 -4.53 3.22
CA VAL A 208 -13.94 -4.25 1.85
C VAL A 208 -13.05 -5.04 0.90
N VAL A 209 -13.64 -5.70 -0.09
CA VAL A 209 -12.94 -6.26 -1.25
C VAL A 209 -13.56 -5.65 -2.49
N GLU A 210 -12.80 -4.80 -3.18
CA GLU A 210 -13.24 -4.17 -4.43
C GLU A 210 -12.34 -4.58 -5.57
N TRP A 211 -12.91 -5.27 -6.55
CA TRP A 211 -12.18 -5.77 -7.71
C TRP A 211 -11.95 -4.71 -8.78
N PHE A 212 -10.76 -4.73 -9.36
CA PHE A 212 -10.39 -3.97 -10.55
C PHE A 212 -10.07 -4.95 -11.70
N PRO A 213 -11.08 -5.61 -12.25
CA PRO A 213 -10.91 -6.74 -13.19
C PRO A 213 -10.27 -6.33 -14.52
N ASP A 214 -10.32 -5.05 -14.85
CA ASP A 214 -9.71 -4.47 -16.06
C ASP A 214 -8.27 -4.03 -15.83
N GLN A 215 -7.72 -4.19 -14.63
CA GLN A 215 -6.36 -3.83 -14.27
C GLN A 215 -5.50 -5.08 -14.14
N ILE A 216 -4.20 -4.95 -14.46
CA ILE A 216 -3.20 -6.01 -14.28
C ILE A 216 -2.63 -5.98 -12.86
N HIS A 217 -2.02 -7.09 -12.41
CA HIS A 217 -1.24 -7.10 -11.18
C HIS A 217 -0.12 -6.05 -11.21
N GLY A 218 -0.03 -5.18 -10.21
CA GLY A 218 0.93 -4.08 -10.13
C GLY A 218 0.39 -2.70 -10.55
N TRP A 219 -0.90 -2.59 -10.88
CA TRP A 219 -1.54 -1.38 -11.41
C TRP A 219 -1.53 -0.15 -10.49
N MET A 220 -1.31 -0.31 -9.18
CA MET A 220 -1.15 0.82 -8.26
C MET A 220 0.32 1.09 -7.88
N ALA A 221 1.27 0.37 -8.46
CA ALA A 221 2.70 0.46 -8.12
C ALA A 221 3.57 0.46 -9.40
N ALA A 222 4.70 -0.22 -9.40
CA ALA A 222 5.73 -0.13 -10.44
C ALA A 222 5.22 -0.40 -11.86
N ARG A 223 4.19 -1.25 -12.04
CA ARG A 223 3.66 -1.62 -13.36
C ARG A 223 2.49 -0.74 -13.83
N SER A 224 2.18 0.33 -13.11
CA SER A 224 1.12 1.26 -13.49
C SER A 224 1.51 2.09 -14.72
N ASP A 225 0.87 1.85 -15.86
CA ASP A 225 1.04 2.68 -17.05
C ASP A 225 0.11 3.91 -16.98
N LEU A 226 0.58 4.94 -16.30
CA LEU A 226 -0.21 6.17 -16.08
C LEU A 226 -0.41 7.02 -17.33
N GLU A 227 0.15 6.66 -18.48
CA GLU A 227 -0.13 7.29 -19.76
C GLU A 227 -1.47 6.82 -20.34
N GLN A 228 -1.94 5.64 -19.93
CA GLN A 228 -3.25 5.14 -20.29
C GLN A 228 -4.30 5.70 -19.32
N GLU A 229 -5.23 6.49 -19.84
CA GLU A 229 -6.28 7.16 -19.04
C GLU A 229 -7.08 6.16 -18.19
N LYS A 230 -7.36 4.96 -18.70
CA LYS A 230 -8.07 3.92 -17.95
C LYS A 230 -7.28 3.44 -16.71
N VAL A 231 -5.97 3.28 -16.85
CA VAL A 231 -5.09 2.88 -15.75
C VAL A 231 -4.95 4.03 -14.75
N LYS A 232 -4.74 5.25 -15.23
CA LYS A 232 -4.65 6.46 -14.42
C LYS A 232 -5.91 6.67 -13.58
N SER A 233 -7.10 6.59 -14.19
CA SER A 233 -8.39 6.73 -13.48
C SER A 233 -8.58 5.64 -12.42
N ALA A 234 -8.18 4.39 -12.72
CA ALA A 234 -8.23 3.31 -11.76
C ALA A 234 -7.26 3.55 -10.59
N TYR A 235 -6.03 3.98 -10.88
CA TYR A 235 -5.01 4.34 -9.89
C TYR A 235 -5.52 5.43 -8.94
N GLU A 236 -6.08 6.52 -9.46
CA GLU A 236 -6.69 7.59 -8.66
C GLU A 236 -7.84 7.06 -7.79
N LYS A 237 -8.74 6.25 -8.38
CA LYS A 237 -9.86 5.61 -7.66
C LYS A 237 -9.34 4.72 -6.54
N GLY A 238 -8.33 3.88 -6.80
CA GLY A 238 -7.77 2.96 -5.81
C GLY A 238 -7.20 3.69 -4.60
N TYR A 239 -6.37 4.71 -4.80
CA TYR A 239 -5.82 5.51 -3.71
C TYR A 239 -6.92 6.26 -2.93
N LYS A 240 -7.92 6.80 -3.64
CA LYS A 240 -9.07 7.44 -2.98
C LYS A 240 -9.82 6.45 -2.08
N MET A 241 -10.09 5.24 -2.55
CA MET A 241 -10.80 4.22 -1.76
C MET A 241 -10.00 3.84 -0.50
N VAL A 242 -8.68 3.69 -0.61
CA VAL A 242 -7.81 3.42 0.55
C VAL A 242 -7.88 4.57 1.55
N LEU A 243 -7.79 5.82 1.10
CA LEU A 243 -7.84 6.99 1.97
C LEU A 243 -9.21 7.12 2.66
N ASP A 244 -10.32 6.94 1.94
CA ASP A 244 -11.67 6.97 2.51
C ASP A 244 -11.81 5.87 3.60
N PHE A 245 -11.26 4.68 3.35
CA PHE A 245 -11.27 3.58 4.30
C PHE A 245 -10.39 3.88 5.53
N PHE A 246 -9.19 4.42 5.33
CA PHE A 246 -8.30 4.82 6.43
C PHE A 246 -8.92 5.93 7.28
N LYS A 247 -9.48 6.96 6.66
CA LYS A 247 -10.19 8.05 7.35
C LYS A 247 -11.30 7.52 8.24
N LYS A 248 -12.09 6.57 7.73
CA LYS A 248 -13.19 5.93 8.49
C LYS A 248 -12.69 5.19 9.73
N HIS A 249 -11.54 4.52 9.66
CA HIS A 249 -11.09 3.60 10.71
C HIS A 249 -9.94 4.13 11.58
N MET A 250 -9.28 5.24 11.19
CA MET A 250 -8.26 5.94 11.97
C MET A 250 -8.78 7.22 12.63
N GLY A 251 -9.89 7.78 12.16
CA GLY A 251 -10.51 8.96 12.77
C GLY A 251 -10.83 8.72 14.24
N ASP A 252 -10.84 9.77 15.05
CA ASP A 252 -11.39 9.72 16.39
C ASP A 252 -12.88 9.45 16.24
N GLY A 253 -13.30 8.21 16.54
CA GLY A 253 -14.59 7.67 16.17
C GLY A 253 -15.72 8.70 16.27
N ALA A 254 -16.47 8.86 15.20
CA ALA A 254 -17.79 9.44 15.34
C ALA A 254 -18.49 8.61 16.42
N LYS A 255 -18.71 9.19 17.59
CA LYS A 255 -19.64 8.62 18.58
C LYS A 255 -20.93 8.41 17.82
N LEU A 256 -21.31 7.13 17.63
CA LEU A 256 -22.64 6.75 17.19
C LEU A 256 -23.68 7.28 18.15
#